data_fffbbd239c7596a931a6e3daf55d3529
#
_entry.id   fffbbd239c7596a931a6e3daf55d3529
#
_cell.length_a   1.000
_cell.length_b   1.000
_cell.length_c   1.000
_cell.angle_alpha   90.00
_cell.angle_beta   90.00
_cell.angle_gamma   90.00
#
_symmetry.space_group_name_H-M   'P 1'
#
loop_
_entity.id
_entity.type
_entity.pdbx_description
1 polymer ?
#
loop_
_entity_poly.entity_id
_entity_poly.type
_entity_poly.pdbx_seq_one_letter_code
_entity_poly.pdbx_strand_id
1 'polypeptide(L)'
;MYQNITFNSYLCKLFIVAALFVVLPIALSPFATATVSSYLASCICFFILTIVCVKLILKGSFYIRYYVFAFIAQIIIGLMHYLYFVDPHYFVGTGQPSSAFWHEYLTTFDAIERLQEARRSSGIFYWMDAYEFQNSHPEIYHFISYPFFFLQNKWMNYSPLNVFSSLFTSVNIYFLCCRSSSVNEESKKLVLGWTSFFPSFLLNDMIWRDPFGICLISIGVVLISLSNSAIEKFFSFIVTAIVSFYQRTMYILIAGISSFWGYFNRTKNIGLKLFYVFLGIIAFVYLKNITDSANTEDYNAGYVNAMSYLALPIKIIFGMIGPFPWVQFFKSVEVNVAYSWQLQDYLMGTFQFGYLIALFHNWKSVSFKNLDTMTILGFGIMLSGFLSKQMHIGYISEGLIFTLPWFFYQVRVGYARYFKLSLSI
;
A
#
# COMPACT_ATOMS: atom_id res chain seq x y z
N MET A 1 -20.80 -17.01 -5.36
CA MET A 1 -20.44 -17.48 -4.02
C MET A 1 -19.89 -16.39 -3.09
N TYR A 2 -19.34 -15.28 -3.61
CA TYR A 2 -18.81 -14.13 -2.84
C TYR A 2 -19.83 -13.01 -2.57
N GLN A 3 -21.04 -13.11 -3.09
CA GLN A 3 -22.08 -12.06 -3.01
C GLN A 3 -22.67 -11.86 -1.62
N ASN A 4 -22.45 -12.77 -0.68
CA ASN A 4 -23.17 -12.79 0.61
C ASN A 4 -22.44 -12.14 1.79
N ILE A 5 -21.26 -11.50 1.58
CA ILE A 5 -20.63 -10.74 2.64
C ILE A 5 -21.25 -9.33 2.63
N THR A 6 -22.03 -9.03 3.68
CA THR A 6 -22.59 -7.71 3.94
C THR A 6 -21.60 -6.84 4.70
N PHE A 7 -21.87 -5.54 4.79
CA PHE A 7 -21.10 -4.58 5.56
C PHE A 7 -20.88 -5.05 7.02
N ASN A 8 -21.94 -5.38 7.73
CA ASN A 8 -21.85 -5.84 9.12
C ASN A 8 -21.06 -7.15 9.26
N SER A 9 -21.26 -8.09 8.33
CA SER A 9 -20.50 -9.35 8.32
C SER A 9 -18.99 -9.11 8.10
N TYR A 10 -18.63 -8.15 7.27
CA TYR A 10 -17.24 -7.79 7.06
C TYR A 10 -16.64 -7.11 8.29
N LEU A 11 -17.37 -6.17 8.92
CA LEU A 11 -16.96 -5.55 10.18
C LEU A 11 -16.70 -6.59 11.28
N CYS A 12 -17.63 -7.53 11.49
CA CYS A 12 -17.42 -8.61 12.49
C CYS A 12 -16.14 -9.39 12.23
N LYS A 13 -15.82 -9.67 10.95
CA LYS A 13 -14.57 -10.36 10.58
C LYS A 13 -13.33 -9.51 10.86
N LEU A 14 -13.40 -8.20 10.59
CA LEU A 14 -12.32 -7.28 10.93
C LEU A 14 -12.08 -7.21 12.44
N PHE A 15 -13.14 -7.22 13.26
CA PHE A 15 -12.99 -7.26 14.72
C PHE A 15 -12.28 -8.54 15.19
N ILE A 16 -12.56 -9.69 14.57
CA ILE A 16 -11.83 -10.94 14.86
C ILE A 16 -10.34 -10.80 14.51
N VAL A 17 -10.03 -10.25 13.33
CA VAL A 17 -8.65 -10.02 12.90
C VAL A 17 -7.94 -9.03 13.82
N ALA A 18 -8.59 -7.92 14.20
CA ALA A 18 -8.04 -6.93 15.11
C ALA A 18 -7.80 -7.52 16.52
N ALA A 19 -8.74 -8.30 17.04
CA ALA A 19 -8.58 -8.99 18.32
C ALA A 19 -7.37 -9.96 18.30
N LEU A 20 -7.21 -10.71 17.23
CA LEU A 20 -6.06 -11.61 17.05
C LEU A 20 -4.76 -10.83 16.87
N PHE A 21 -4.77 -9.68 16.20
CA PHE A 21 -3.60 -8.80 16.06
C PHE A 21 -3.11 -8.31 17.43
N VAL A 22 -4.02 -8.13 18.39
CA VAL A 22 -3.68 -7.77 19.77
C VAL A 22 -3.25 -8.98 20.59
N VAL A 23 -3.98 -10.09 20.53
CA VAL A 23 -3.82 -11.23 21.44
C VAL A 23 -2.65 -12.14 21.05
N LEU A 24 -2.43 -12.40 19.75
CA LEU A 24 -1.38 -13.33 19.30
C LEU A 24 0.04 -12.92 19.71
N PRO A 25 0.46 -11.64 19.58
CA PRO A 25 1.78 -11.22 20.05
C PRO A 25 1.98 -11.45 21.54
N ILE A 26 0.95 -11.19 22.35
CA ILE A 26 0.97 -11.45 23.81
C ILE A 26 1.13 -12.95 24.08
N ALA A 27 0.33 -13.79 23.42
CA ALA A 27 0.38 -15.25 23.59
C ALA A 27 1.71 -15.87 23.16
N LEU A 28 2.38 -15.28 22.15
CA LEU A 28 3.65 -15.76 21.62
C LEU A 28 4.88 -15.14 22.33
N SER A 29 4.69 -14.15 23.18
CA SER A 29 5.78 -13.48 23.89
C SER A 29 6.69 -14.41 24.70
N PRO A 30 6.21 -15.48 25.35
CA PRO A 30 7.08 -16.42 26.09
C PRO A 30 8.07 -17.18 25.18
N PHE A 31 7.78 -17.28 23.88
CA PHE A 31 8.65 -17.92 22.91
C PHE A 31 9.64 -16.93 22.27
N ALA A 32 9.40 -15.64 22.38
CA ALA A 32 10.20 -14.58 21.77
C ALA A 32 11.39 -14.17 22.66
N THR A 33 12.20 -15.11 23.14
CA THR A 33 13.26 -14.86 24.13
C THR A 33 14.63 -14.56 23.51
N ALA A 34 14.89 -15.04 22.29
CA ALA A 34 16.13 -14.81 21.54
C ALA A 34 15.81 -14.33 20.12
N THR A 35 16.79 -13.80 19.40
CA THR A 35 16.59 -13.21 18.07
C THR A 35 15.90 -14.17 17.09
N VAL A 36 16.38 -15.41 16.98
CA VAL A 36 15.79 -16.40 16.06
C VAL A 36 14.39 -16.81 16.52
N SER A 37 14.18 -17.07 17.80
CA SER A 37 12.87 -17.48 18.31
C SER A 37 11.86 -16.31 18.23
N SER A 38 12.29 -15.07 18.39
CA SER A 38 11.42 -13.90 18.24
C SER A 38 11.00 -13.70 16.77
N TYR A 39 11.91 -13.93 15.81
CA TYR A 39 11.58 -13.91 14.40
C TYR A 39 10.57 -15.03 14.03
N LEU A 40 10.80 -16.25 14.52
CA LEU A 40 9.87 -17.35 14.31
C LEU A 40 8.50 -17.08 14.95
N ALA A 41 8.46 -16.51 16.16
CA ALA A 41 7.21 -16.11 16.80
C ALA A 41 6.47 -15.05 15.98
N SER A 42 7.19 -14.08 15.40
CA SER A 42 6.64 -13.09 14.48
C SER A 42 6.08 -13.75 13.21
N CYS A 43 6.83 -14.68 12.61
CA CYS A 43 6.34 -15.45 11.45
C CYS A 43 5.06 -16.24 11.77
N ILE A 44 5.01 -16.94 12.91
CA ILE A 44 3.82 -17.69 13.34
C ILE A 44 2.64 -16.75 13.57
N CYS A 45 2.84 -15.64 14.27
CA CYS A 45 1.82 -14.63 14.54
C CYS A 45 1.15 -14.16 13.26
N PHE A 46 1.93 -13.64 12.31
CA PHE A 46 1.40 -13.05 11.08
C PHE A 46 0.96 -14.08 10.05
N PHE A 47 1.51 -15.28 10.08
CA PHE A 47 1.01 -16.42 9.32
C PHE A 47 -0.42 -16.80 9.76
N ILE A 48 -0.67 -16.94 11.06
CA ILE A 48 -2.00 -17.25 11.59
C ILE A 48 -2.99 -16.15 11.18
N LEU A 49 -2.61 -14.88 11.34
CA LEU A 49 -3.43 -13.73 10.92
C LEU A 49 -3.77 -13.80 9.43
N THR A 50 -2.79 -14.10 8.57
CA THR A 50 -3.00 -14.24 7.12
C THR A 50 -4.03 -15.33 6.82
N ILE A 51 -3.86 -16.52 7.41
CA ILE A 51 -4.79 -17.65 7.19
C ILE A 51 -6.19 -17.32 7.68
N VAL A 52 -6.31 -16.66 8.85
CA VAL A 52 -7.62 -16.23 9.38
C VAL A 52 -8.28 -15.23 8.43
N CYS A 53 -7.57 -14.22 7.94
CA CYS A 53 -8.10 -13.27 6.96
C CYS A 53 -8.61 -13.97 5.70
N VAL A 54 -7.80 -14.85 5.13
CA VAL A 54 -8.18 -15.63 3.93
C VAL A 54 -9.43 -16.47 4.20
N LYS A 55 -9.46 -17.22 5.31
CA LYS A 55 -10.60 -18.09 5.67
C LYS A 55 -11.88 -17.31 5.92
N LEU A 56 -11.78 -16.14 6.53
CA LEU A 56 -12.93 -15.31 6.85
C LEU A 56 -13.51 -14.61 5.60
N ILE A 57 -12.66 -14.17 4.68
CA ILE A 57 -13.06 -13.34 3.53
C ILE A 57 -13.23 -14.16 2.27
N LEU A 58 -12.26 -15.03 1.95
CA LEU A 58 -12.28 -15.86 0.76
C LEU A 58 -12.72 -17.30 1.12
N LYS A 59 -13.71 -17.81 0.41
CA LYS A 59 -14.22 -19.18 0.63
C LYS A 59 -13.52 -20.16 -0.32
N GLY A 60 -12.97 -21.22 0.23
CA GLY A 60 -12.41 -22.36 -0.52
C GLY A 60 -10.99 -22.73 -0.09
N SER A 61 -10.70 -24.02 -0.08
CA SER A 61 -9.41 -24.58 0.30
C SER A 61 -8.26 -24.16 -0.62
N PHE A 62 -8.56 -23.88 -1.90
CA PHE A 62 -7.60 -23.37 -2.87
C PHE A 62 -6.95 -22.07 -2.39
N TYR A 63 -7.74 -21.10 -1.92
CA TYR A 63 -7.20 -19.80 -1.48
C TYR A 63 -6.31 -19.94 -0.25
N ILE A 64 -6.68 -20.80 0.70
CA ILE A 64 -5.84 -21.07 1.87
C ILE A 64 -4.48 -21.61 1.41
N ARG A 65 -4.44 -22.61 0.55
CA ARG A 65 -3.18 -23.20 0.05
C ARG A 65 -2.35 -22.16 -0.72
N TYR A 66 -3.01 -21.36 -1.55
CA TYR A 66 -2.35 -20.31 -2.33
C TYR A 66 -1.70 -19.27 -1.43
N TYR A 67 -2.42 -18.74 -0.44
CA TYR A 67 -1.88 -17.71 0.46
C TYR A 67 -0.87 -18.27 1.47
N VAL A 68 -0.96 -19.52 1.85
CA VAL A 68 0.12 -20.23 2.57
C VAL A 68 1.41 -20.23 1.74
N PHE A 69 1.30 -20.64 0.48
CA PHE A 69 2.44 -20.57 -0.44
C PHE A 69 2.98 -19.15 -0.61
N ALA A 70 2.11 -18.17 -0.85
CA ALA A 70 2.50 -16.77 -1.04
C ALA A 70 3.19 -16.20 0.21
N PHE A 71 2.68 -16.51 1.42
CA PHE A 71 3.31 -16.10 2.67
C PHE A 71 4.73 -16.65 2.80
N ILE A 72 4.88 -17.98 2.65
CA ILE A 72 6.18 -18.65 2.74
C ILE A 72 7.15 -18.10 1.69
N ALA A 73 6.70 -17.95 0.44
CA ALA A 73 7.54 -17.45 -0.64
C ALA A 73 8.02 -16.00 -0.35
N GLN A 74 7.14 -15.12 0.12
CA GLN A 74 7.51 -13.76 0.47
C GLN A 74 8.45 -13.70 1.68
N ILE A 75 8.26 -14.54 2.70
CA ILE A 75 9.20 -14.64 3.84
C ILE A 75 10.59 -15.09 3.35
N ILE A 76 10.64 -16.06 2.45
CA ILE A 76 11.93 -16.51 1.88
C ILE A 76 12.59 -15.39 1.08
N ILE A 77 11.83 -14.67 0.24
CA ILE A 77 12.35 -13.53 -0.55
C ILE A 77 12.90 -12.45 0.39
N GLY A 78 12.16 -12.05 1.41
CA GLY A 78 12.62 -11.03 2.37
C GLY A 78 13.85 -11.49 3.17
N LEU A 79 13.87 -12.74 3.61
CA LEU A 79 15.03 -13.30 4.31
C LEU A 79 16.28 -13.35 3.41
N MET A 80 16.13 -13.76 2.16
CA MET A 80 17.22 -13.77 1.18
C MET A 80 17.71 -12.35 0.89
N HIS A 81 16.81 -11.39 0.71
CA HIS A 81 17.17 -10.01 0.52
C HIS A 81 17.93 -9.46 1.74
N TYR A 82 17.42 -9.72 2.95
CA TYR A 82 18.10 -9.30 4.18
C TYR A 82 19.53 -9.88 4.27
N LEU A 83 19.68 -11.19 4.14
CA LEU A 83 20.97 -11.86 4.33
C LEU A 83 22.00 -11.50 3.26
N TYR A 84 21.61 -11.29 2.00
CA TYR A 84 22.55 -11.04 0.91
C TYR A 84 22.78 -9.57 0.61
N PHE A 85 21.80 -8.70 0.92
CA PHE A 85 21.90 -7.30 0.55
C PHE A 85 21.88 -6.36 1.77
N VAL A 86 21.02 -6.59 2.76
CA VAL A 86 20.86 -5.68 3.90
C VAL A 86 21.96 -5.92 4.93
N ASP A 87 22.08 -7.13 5.46
CA ASP A 87 23.04 -7.45 6.53
C ASP A 87 24.50 -7.14 6.15
N PRO A 88 25.04 -7.61 5.00
CA PRO A 88 26.42 -7.34 4.62
C PRO A 88 26.72 -5.86 4.32
N HIS A 89 25.75 -5.10 3.85
CA HIS A 89 25.98 -3.75 3.35
C HIS A 89 25.60 -2.65 4.36
N TYR A 90 24.70 -2.93 5.27
CA TYR A 90 24.19 -1.96 6.24
C TYR A 90 24.74 -2.12 7.65
N PHE A 91 25.11 -3.33 8.03
CA PHE A 91 25.62 -3.64 9.37
C PHE A 91 27.12 -3.94 9.39
N VAL A 92 27.88 -3.50 8.37
CA VAL A 92 29.31 -3.81 8.23
C VAL A 92 30.12 -3.32 9.42
N GLY A 93 30.57 -4.23 10.24
CA GLY A 93 31.70 -4.10 11.16
C GLY A 93 31.52 -3.26 12.42
N THR A 94 30.56 -2.36 12.48
CA THR A 94 30.35 -1.44 13.63
C THR A 94 28.99 -1.59 14.31
N GLY A 95 28.11 -2.43 13.79
CA GLY A 95 26.72 -2.51 14.24
C GLY A 95 25.90 -1.25 13.92
N GLN A 96 26.48 -0.30 13.20
CA GLN A 96 25.80 0.91 12.76
C GLN A 96 25.49 0.87 11.27
N PRO A 97 24.30 1.34 10.85
CA PRO A 97 23.93 1.37 9.45
C PRO A 97 24.82 2.33 8.65
N SER A 98 25.08 1.99 7.39
CA SER A 98 25.78 2.89 6.49
C SER A 98 24.99 4.18 6.25
N SER A 99 25.70 5.28 5.95
CA SER A 99 25.16 6.64 5.89
C SER A 99 23.96 6.85 4.96
N ALA A 100 23.65 5.93 4.12
CA ALA A 100 22.62 6.04 3.12
C ALA A 100 21.33 5.28 3.43
N PHE A 101 21.39 4.29 4.28
CA PHE A 101 20.22 3.70 4.93
C PHE A 101 19.76 4.55 6.13
N TRP A 102 20.55 5.54 6.44
CA TRP A 102 20.47 6.41 7.56
C TRP A 102 19.08 7.02 7.72
N HIS A 103 18.45 7.39 6.63
CA HIS A 103 17.20 8.13 6.70
C HIS A 103 16.01 7.28 7.13
N GLU A 104 15.86 6.08 6.61
CA GLU A 104 14.70 5.21 6.95
C GLU A 104 14.98 4.36 8.20
N TYR A 105 16.22 3.96 8.36
CA TYR A 105 16.65 3.19 9.52
C TYR A 105 16.63 4.04 10.79
N LEU A 106 17.29 5.19 10.79
CA LEU A 106 17.37 6.02 11.99
C LEU A 106 16.08 6.75 12.28
N THR A 107 15.38 7.22 11.28
CA THR A 107 14.13 7.94 11.53
C THR A 107 12.99 6.98 11.91
N THR A 108 13.04 5.74 11.48
CA THR A 108 11.96 4.79 11.73
C THR A 108 12.32 3.76 12.79
N PHE A 109 13.40 3.00 12.59
CA PHE A 109 13.72 1.91 13.53
C PHE A 109 14.21 2.43 14.89
N ASP A 110 15.12 3.38 14.89
CA ASP A 110 15.64 4.01 16.11
C ASP A 110 14.52 4.74 16.87
N ALA A 111 13.63 5.44 16.17
CA ALA A 111 12.46 6.05 16.76
C ALA A 111 11.50 5.02 17.37
N ILE A 112 11.25 3.89 16.67
CA ILE A 112 10.46 2.79 17.22
C ILE A 112 11.17 2.16 18.42
N GLU A 113 12.48 2.02 18.41
CA GLU A 113 13.24 1.48 19.53
C GLU A 113 13.10 2.37 20.77
N ARG A 114 13.29 3.67 20.63
CA ARG A 114 13.04 4.65 21.71
C ARG A 114 11.59 4.62 22.20
N LEU A 115 10.62 4.49 21.30
CA LEU A 115 9.21 4.31 21.67
C LEU A 115 9.00 3.04 22.51
N GLN A 116 9.66 1.92 22.16
CA GLN A 116 9.55 0.69 22.92
C GLN A 116 10.21 0.80 24.31
N GLU A 117 11.32 1.51 24.42
CA GLU A 117 11.95 1.80 25.72
C GLU A 117 11.05 2.67 26.59
N ALA A 118 10.47 3.73 26.03
CA ALA A 118 9.51 4.56 26.72
C ALA A 118 8.26 3.79 27.16
N ARG A 119 7.79 2.84 26.36
CA ARG A 119 6.68 1.93 26.75
C ARG A 119 7.04 0.99 27.89
N ARG A 120 8.29 0.56 28.01
CA ARG A 120 8.76 -0.27 29.16
C ARG A 120 8.78 0.52 30.45
N SER A 121 9.15 1.80 30.40
CA SER A 121 9.22 2.69 31.58
C SER A 121 7.89 3.31 31.97
N SER A 122 7.08 3.72 30.99
CA SER A 122 5.86 4.52 31.20
C SER A 122 4.56 3.74 30.92
N GLY A 123 4.66 2.48 30.49
CA GLY A 123 3.52 1.63 30.18
C GLY A 123 3.28 1.45 28.67
N ILE A 124 2.68 0.31 28.32
CA ILE A 124 2.49 -0.16 26.94
C ILE A 124 1.73 0.85 26.04
N PHE A 125 0.89 1.69 26.62
CA PHE A 125 0.10 2.70 25.90
C PHE A 125 0.80 4.05 25.78
N TYR A 126 2.10 4.14 26.13
CA TYR A 126 2.88 5.35 25.94
C TYR A 126 2.83 5.81 24.47
N TRP A 127 2.65 7.12 24.27
CA TRP A 127 2.49 7.72 22.96
C TRP A 127 3.49 8.87 22.79
N MET A 128 4.42 8.75 21.85
CA MET A 128 5.34 9.80 21.46
C MET A 128 4.63 10.83 20.59
N ASP A 129 4.98 12.09 20.70
CA ASP A 129 4.46 13.11 19.80
C ASP A 129 5.16 13.11 18.42
N ALA A 130 4.64 13.89 17.46
CA ALA A 130 5.17 13.95 16.12
C ALA A 130 6.60 14.50 16.06
N TYR A 131 6.94 15.42 16.97
CA TYR A 131 8.27 16.02 17.03
C TYR A 131 9.32 15.02 17.53
N GLU A 132 9.01 14.30 18.61
CA GLU A 132 9.90 13.25 19.13
C GLU A 132 10.13 12.13 18.12
N PHE A 133 9.10 11.82 17.33
CA PHE A 133 9.16 10.78 16.29
C PHE A 133 9.84 11.23 15.01
N GLN A 134 10.13 12.53 14.85
CA GLN A 134 10.68 13.12 13.63
C GLN A 134 9.90 12.73 12.35
N ASN A 135 8.60 12.51 12.48
CA ASN A 135 7.73 12.07 11.41
C ASN A 135 6.39 12.82 11.49
N SER A 136 5.86 13.22 10.35
CA SER A 136 4.59 13.95 10.28
C SER A 136 3.36 13.16 10.73
N HIS A 137 3.46 11.81 10.80
CA HIS A 137 2.36 10.92 11.16
C HIS A 137 2.87 9.75 12.01
N PRO A 138 3.21 9.98 13.30
CA PRO A 138 3.74 8.94 14.19
C PRO A 138 2.71 7.86 14.52
N GLU A 139 1.42 8.12 14.40
CA GLU A 139 0.33 7.25 14.81
C GLU A 139 0.39 5.87 14.15
N ILE A 140 0.74 5.83 12.87
CA ILE A 140 0.84 4.55 12.16
C ILE A 140 1.98 3.68 12.72
N TYR A 141 3.08 4.31 13.14
CA TYR A 141 4.20 3.60 13.74
C TYR A 141 3.89 3.07 15.14
N HIS A 142 2.99 3.72 15.87
CA HIS A 142 2.49 3.18 17.15
C HIS A 142 1.77 1.86 16.94
N PHE A 143 0.94 1.75 15.89
CA PHE A 143 0.25 0.51 15.53
C PHE A 143 1.22 -0.55 14.98
N ILE A 144 2.13 -0.16 14.09
CA ILE A 144 3.14 -1.06 13.51
C ILE A 144 4.02 -1.64 14.62
N SER A 145 4.46 -0.82 15.58
CA SER A 145 5.37 -1.23 16.66
C SER A 145 4.72 -2.04 17.77
N TYR A 146 3.39 -2.02 17.89
CA TYR A 146 2.67 -2.68 18.98
C TYR A 146 2.98 -4.18 19.13
N PRO A 147 2.90 -5.01 18.08
CA PRO A 147 3.22 -6.43 18.19
C PRO A 147 4.65 -6.69 18.71
N PHE A 148 5.59 -5.82 18.36
CA PHE A 148 7.02 -6.00 18.65
C PHE A 148 7.40 -5.55 20.07
N PHE A 149 6.48 -4.95 20.80
CA PHE A 149 6.62 -4.81 22.24
C PHE A 149 6.65 -6.18 22.94
N PHE A 150 5.92 -7.14 22.42
CA PHE A 150 5.83 -8.51 22.92
C PHE A 150 6.77 -9.49 22.20
N LEU A 151 7.01 -9.28 20.90
CA LEU A 151 7.79 -10.17 20.01
C LEU A 151 9.25 -9.72 19.84
N GLN A 152 9.72 -8.79 20.67
CA GLN A 152 11.00 -8.08 20.58
C GLN A 152 11.12 -7.16 19.36
N ASN A 153 11.65 -5.97 19.59
CA ASN A 153 11.94 -5.00 18.54
C ASN A 153 13.27 -5.37 17.85
N LYS A 154 13.18 -6.20 16.83
CA LYS A 154 14.30 -6.56 15.96
C LYS A 154 13.93 -6.28 14.51
N TRP A 155 14.87 -5.78 13.74
CA TRP A 155 14.64 -5.38 12.35
C TRP A 155 13.85 -6.43 11.55
N MET A 156 14.35 -7.65 11.50
CA MET A 156 13.73 -8.74 10.73
C MET A 156 12.32 -9.12 11.18
N ASN A 157 11.95 -8.82 12.43
CA ASN A 157 10.61 -9.16 12.93
C ASN A 157 9.49 -8.38 12.23
N TYR A 158 9.82 -7.27 11.55
CA TYR A 158 8.86 -6.48 10.78
C TYR A 158 8.50 -7.12 9.43
N SER A 159 9.39 -7.94 8.87
CA SER A 159 9.15 -8.62 7.59
C SER A 159 7.83 -9.42 7.58
N PRO A 160 7.52 -10.28 8.55
CA PRO A 160 6.24 -10.99 8.58
C PRO A 160 5.01 -10.08 8.68
N LEU A 161 5.10 -8.92 9.35
CA LEU A 161 4.02 -7.92 9.37
C LEU A 161 3.80 -7.33 7.98
N ASN A 162 4.87 -6.98 7.28
CA ASN A 162 4.78 -6.44 5.92
C ASN A 162 4.19 -7.47 4.95
N VAL A 163 4.60 -8.75 5.05
CA VAL A 163 4.01 -9.85 4.28
C VAL A 163 2.52 -10.00 4.59
N PHE A 164 2.12 -10.04 5.86
CA PHE A 164 0.71 -10.07 6.24
C PHE A 164 -0.06 -8.90 5.64
N SER A 165 0.47 -7.68 5.76
CA SER A 165 -0.18 -6.46 5.27
C SER A 165 -0.37 -6.48 3.76
N SER A 166 0.65 -6.89 3.00
CA SER A 166 0.56 -7.00 1.55
C SER A 166 -0.43 -8.08 1.10
N LEU A 167 -0.42 -9.24 1.76
CA LEU A 167 -1.34 -10.33 1.45
C LEU A 167 -2.77 -10.01 1.86
N PHE A 168 -2.98 -9.30 2.97
CA PHE A 168 -4.32 -8.85 3.34
C PHE A 168 -4.86 -7.80 2.36
N THR A 169 -4.02 -6.89 1.87
CA THR A 169 -4.35 -5.99 0.75
C THR A 169 -4.79 -6.80 -0.48
N SER A 170 -4.02 -7.82 -0.85
CA SER A 170 -4.37 -8.73 -1.96
C SER A 170 -5.72 -9.42 -1.74
N VAL A 171 -5.99 -9.93 -0.53
CA VAL A 171 -7.28 -10.54 -0.18
C VAL A 171 -8.43 -9.57 -0.40
N ASN A 172 -8.29 -8.31 0.04
CA ASN A 172 -9.33 -7.28 -0.07
C ASN A 172 -9.58 -6.90 -1.55
N ILE A 173 -8.52 -6.66 -2.32
CA ILE A 173 -8.64 -6.32 -3.75
C ILE A 173 -9.24 -7.49 -4.53
N TYR A 174 -8.77 -8.70 -4.29
CA TYR A 174 -9.29 -9.90 -4.94
C TYR A 174 -10.77 -10.17 -4.58
N PHE A 175 -11.14 -9.96 -3.32
CA PHE A 175 -12.53 -10.06 -2.87
C PHE A 175 -13.44 -9.10 -3.63
N LEU A 176 -13.05 -7.82 -3.79
CA LEU A 176 -13.79 -6.85 -4.58
C LEU A 176 -13.86 -7.23 -6.05
N CYS A 177 -12.75 -7.71 -6.60
CA CYS A 177 -12.68 -8.21 -7.97
C CYS A 177 -13.64 -9.38 -8.21
N CYS A 178 -13.76 -10.31 -7.25
CA CYS A 178 -14.71 -11.43 -7.33
C CYS A 178 -16.19 -11.00 -7.26
N ARG A 179 -16.48 -9.86 -6.64
CA ARG A 179 -17.85 -9.30 -6.59
C ARG A 179 -18.23 -8.57 -7.88
N SER A 180 -17.26 -8.10 -8.63
CA SER A 180 -17.51 -7.42 -9.90
C SER A 180 -17.92 -8.44 -10.97
N SER A 181 -19.12 -8.27 -11.50
CA SER A 181 -19.61 -9.10 -12.62
C SER A 181 -18.90 -8.81 -13.95
N SER A 182 -18.23 -7.66 -14.04
CA SER A 182 -17.52 -7.24 -15.25
C SER A 182 -16.16 -7.91 -15.43
N VAL A 183 -15.59 -8.45 -14.36
CA VAL A 183 -14.25 -9.09 -14.37
C VAL A 183 -14.40 -10.60 -14.55
N ASN A 184 -13.78 -11.15 -15.57
CA ASN A 184 -13.83 -12.58 -15.87
C ASN A 184 -12.80 -13.37 -15.05
N GLU A 185 -12.93 -14.72 -15.05
CA GLU A 185 -12.12 -15.62 -14.21
C GLU A 185 -10.62 -15.55 -14.50
N GLU A 186 -10.21 -15.31 -15.75
CA GLU A 186 -8.78 -15.20 -16.07
C GLU A 186 -8.18 -13.89 -15.56
N SER A 187 -8.90 -12.77 -15.73
CA SER A 187 -8.48 -11.49 -15.12
C SER A 187 -8.43 -11.57 -13.61
N LYS A 188 -9.36 -12.30 -12.97
CA LYS A 188 -9.32 -12.54 -11.51
C LYS A 188 -8.07 -13.31 -11.09
N LYS A 189 -7.64 -14.33 -11.85
CA LYS A 189 -6.40 -15.07 -11.58
C LYS A 189 -5.17 -14.16 -11.69
N LEU A 190 -5.12 -13.28 -12.71
CA LEU A 190 -4.05 -12.31 -12.87
C LEU A 190 -4.03 -11.30 -11.71
N VAL A 191 -5.19 -10.78 -11.31
CA VAL A 191 -5.31 -9.91 -10.13
C VAL A 191 -4.80 -10.62 -8.88
N LEU A 192 -5.21 -11.87 -8.64
CA LEU A 192 -4.75 -12.66 -7.50
C LEU A 192 -3.21 -12.78 -7.50
N GLY A 193 -2.62 -13.17 -8.63
CA GLY A 193 -1.17 -13.32 -8.76
C GLY A 193 -0.42 -12.02 -8.52
N TRP A 194 -0.77 -10.98 -9.26
CA TRP A 194 -0.06 -9.71 -9.21
C TRP A 194 -0.26 -8.93 -7.92
N THR A 195 -1.41 -9.02 -7.26
CA THR A 195 -1.61 -8.35 -5.97
C THR A 195 -0.91 -9.09 -4.82
N SER A 196 -0.82 -10.43 -4.90
CA SER A 196 -0.12 -11.23 -3.88
C SER A 196 1.41 -11.12 -3.99
N PHE A 197 1.96 -10.84 -5.17
CA PHE A 197 3.39 -10.67 -5.43
C PHE A 197 3.64 -9.30 -6.05
N PHE A 198 3.02 -8.26 -5.48
CA PHE A 198 3.16 -6.91 -6.00
C PHE A 198 4.60 -6.42 -5.80
N PRO A 199 5.28 -5.94 -6.86
CA PRO A 199 6.73 -5.72 -6.82
C PRO A 199 7.21 -4.82 -5.69
N SER A 200 6.46 -3.75 -5.34
CA SER A 200 6.86 -2.84 -4.27
C SER A 200 6.79 -3.45 -2.86
N PHE A 201 6.12 -4.60 -2.70
CA PHE A 201 5.98 -5.27 -1.41
C PHE A 201 6.78 -6.57 -1.31
N LEU A 202 7.54 -6.94 -2.35
CA LEU A 202 8.34 -8.15 -2.34
C LEU A 202 9.56 -8.05 -1.42
N LEU A 203 10.16 -6.85 -1.30
CA LEU A 203 11.27 -6.59 -0.40
C LEU A 203 10.70 -6.18 0.96
N ASN A 204 10.14 -7.12 1.65
CA ASN A 204 9.35 -6.92 2.87
C ASN A 204 10.18 -6.85 4.17
N ASP A 205 11.50 -7.02 4.10
CA ASP A 205 12.43 -6.92 5.21
C ASP A 205 12.74 -5.48 5.63
N MET A 206 12.26 -4.50 4.87
CA MET A 206 12.37 -3.08 5.19
C MET A 206 11.29 -2.64 6.18
N ILE A 207 11.63 -1.75 7.12
CA ILE A 207 10.64 -1.19 8.06
C ILE A 207 9.92 -0.03 7.39
N TRP A 208 8.92 -0.35 6.57
CA TRP A 208 8.11 0.64 5.89
C TRP A 208 6.69 0.64 6.43
N ARG A 209 6.14 1.86 6.58
CA ARG A 209 4.72 2.03 6.92
C ARG A 209 3.79 1.69 5.76
N ASP A 210 4.31 1.78 4.51
CA ASP A 210 3.48 1.75 3.32
C ASP A 210 2.69 0.44 3.15
N PRO A 211 3.24 -0.77 3.32
CA PRO A 211 2.44 -1.99 3.24
C PRO A 211 1.29 -2.02 4.24
N PHE A 212 1.53 -1.58 5.47
CA PHE A 212 0.52 -1.55 6.52
C PHE A 212 -0.52 -0.46 6.27
N GLY A 213 -0.10 0.74 5.86
CA GLY A 213 -0.99 1.84 5.52
C GLY A 213 -1.91 1.50 4.35
N ILE A 214 -1.37 0.91 3.28
CA ILE A 214 -2.15 0.45 2.13
C ILE A 214 -3.11 -0.68 2.50
N CYS A 215 -2.72 -1.57 3.41
CA CYS A 215 -3.60 -2.57 3.97
C CYS A 215 -4.83 -1.94 4.65
N LEU A 216 -4.63 -0.94 5.50
CA LEU A 216 -5.71 -0.22 6.16
C LEU A 216 -6.61 0.53 5.16
N ILE A 217 -6.03 1.18 4.15
CA ILE A 217 -6.77 1.83 3.07
C ILE A 217 -7.61 0.80 2.30
N SER A 218 -7.07 -0.39 2.01
CA SER A 218 -7.80 -1.45 1.32
C SER A 218 -9.04 -1.91 2.10
N ILE A 219 -8.95 -1.96 3.43
CA ILE A 219 -10.10 -2.23 4.31
C ILE A 219 -11.17 -1.14 4.14
N GLY A 220 -10.76 0.13 4.17
CA GLY A 220 -11.65 1.26 3.94
C GLY A 220 -12.39 1.18 2.61
N VAL A 221 -11.69 0.83 1.53
CA VAL A 221 -12.27 0.64 0.19
C VAL A 221 -13.30 -0.48 0.17
N VAL A 222 -13.04 -1.60 0.85
CA VAL A 222 -14.02 -2.69 0.98
C VAL A 222 -15.25 -2.21 1.73
N LEU A 223 -15.09 -1.49 2.85
CA LEU A 223 -16.20 -0.95 3.61
C LEU A 223 -17.07 0.00 2.77
N ILE A 224 -16.47 0.93 2.03
CA ILE A 224 -17.18 1.83 1.11
C ILE A 224 -17.94 1.02 0.06
N SER A 225 -17.32 0.01 -0.51
CA SER A 225 -17.90 -0.82 -1.56
C SER A 225 -19.06 -1.71 -1.07
N LEU A 226 -19.07 -2.05 0.22
CA LEU A 226 -20.12 -2.85 0.86
C LEU A 226 -21.24 -2.02 1.43
N SER A 227 -21.06 -0.71 1.60
CA SER A 227 -22.02 0.20 2.23
C SER A 227 -23.26 0.40 1.38
N ASN A 228 -24.43 0.13 1.95
CA ASN A 228 -25.73 0.29 1.29
C ASN A 228 -26.50 1.50 1.83
N SER A 229 -26.45 1.74 3.14
CA SER A 229 -27.12 2.88 3.78
C SER A 229 -26.26 4.13 3.82
N ALA A 230 -26.87 5.30 4.04
CA ALA A 230 -26.15 6.57 4.17
C ALA A 230 -25.21 6.56 5.41
N ILE A 231 -25.66 5.93 6.50
CA ILE A 231 -24.90 5.83 7.76
C ILE A 231 -23.65 4.95 7.53
N GLU A 232 -23.81 3.77 6.88
CA GLU A 232 -22.67 2.91 6.55
C GLU A 232 -21.64 3.61 5.66
N LYS A 233 -22.11 4.36 4.66
CA LYS A 233 -21.25 5.13 3.75
C LYS A 233 -20.49 6.23 4.48
N PHE A 234 -21.17 6.95 5.36
CA PHE A 234 -20.54 8.00 6.17
C PHE A 234 -19.49 7.41 7.12
N PHE A 235 -19.82 6.33 7.82
CA PHE A 235 -18.88 5.61 8.67
C PHE A 235 -17.66 5.11 7.87
N SER A 236 -17.90 4.45 6.75
CA SER A 236 -16.83 3.94 5.88
C SER A 236 -15.94 5.05 5.35
N PHE A 237 -16.54 6.21 5.00
CA PHE A 237 -15.79 7.39 4.59
C PHE A 237 -14.90 7.90 5.72
N ILE A 238 -15.41 8.04 6.95
CA ILE A 238 -14.63 8.50 8.10
C ILE A 238 -13.46 7.57 8.35
N VAL A 239 -13.70 6.25 8.42
CA VAL A 239 -12.62 5.26 8.62
C VAL A 239 -11.56 5.38 7.53
N THR A 240 -11.99 5.42 6.26
CA THR A 240 -11.04 5.52 5.14
C THR A 240 -10.29 6.84 5.14
N ALA A 241 -10.95 7.94 5.50
CA ALA A 241 -10.33 9.25 5.59
C ALA A 241 -9.26 9.30 6.70
N ILE A 242 -9.56 8.75 7.88
CA ILE A 242 -8.63 8.70 9.01
C ILE A 242 -7.38 7.87 8.63
N VAL A 243 -7.57 6.65 8.16
CA VAL A 243 -6.41 5.79 7.80
C VAL A 243 -5.62 6.36 6.63
N SER A 244 -6.29 7.01 5.68
CA SER A 244 -5.64 7.69 4.56
C SER A 244 -4.83 8.90 5.03
N PHE A 245 -5.36 9.68 5.97
CA PHE A 245 -4.66 10.82 6.57
C PHE A 245 -3.38 10.38 7.29
N TYR A 246 -3.45 9.33 8.11
CA TYR A 246 -2.29 8.80 8.84
C TYR A 246 -1.25 8.15 7.92
N GLN A 247 -1.64 7.68 6.75
CA GLN A 247 -0.69 7.23 5.74
C GLN A 247 -0.01 8.45 5.07
N ARG A 248 -0.82 9.39 4.57
CA ARG A 248 -0.37 10.62 3.91
C ARG A 248 -1.49 11.66 3.97
N THR A 249 -1.20 12.88 4.41
CA THR A 249 -2.20 13.95 4.56
C THR A 249 -3.07 14.14 3.30
N MET A 250 -2.47 14.09 2.11
CA MET A 250 -3.22 14.26 0.86
C MET A 250 -4.16 13.11 0.51
N TYR A 251 -3.97 11.93 1.09
CA TYR A 251 -4.82 10.78 0.80
C TYR A 251 -6.24 10.92 1.35
N ILE A 252 -6.47 11.80 2.33
CA ILE A 252 -7.83 12.11 2.81
C ILE A 252 -8.70 12.70 1.69
N LEU A 253 -8.13 13.60 0.87
CA LEU A 253 -8.83 14.19 -0.27
C LEU A 253 -9.18 13.12 -1.31
N ILE A 254 -8.23 12.23 -1.59
CA ILE A 254 -8.41 11.13 -2.55
C ILE A 254 -9.48 10.15 -2.05
N ALA A 255 -9.45 9.81 -0.76
CA ALA A 255 -10.47 9.00 -0.13
C ALA A 255 -11.86 9.65 -0.20
N GLY A 256 -11.93 10.96 0.00
CA GLY A 256 -13.17 11.75 -0.16
C GLY A 256 -13.71 11.66 -1.58
N ILE A 257 -12.89 12.00 -2.58
CA ILE A 257 -13.30 11.96 -4.00
C ILE A 257 -13.77 10.56 -4.38
N SER A 258 -13.01 9.52 -4.04
CA SER A 258 -13.35 8.14 -4.41
C SER A 258 -14.62 7.64 -3.72
N SER A 259 -14.88 8.02 -2.46
CA SER A 259 -16.08 7.66 -1.71
C SER A 259 -17.35 8.28 -2.31
N PHE A 260 -17.27 9.52 -2.76
CA PHE A 260 -18.41 10.24 -3.35
C PHE A 260 -18.52 10.11 -4.86
N TRP A 261 -17.59 9.43 -5.53
CA TRP A 261 -17.56 9.30 -7.00
C TRP A 261 -18.84 8.73 -7.60
N GLY A 262 -19.43 7.73 -6.96
CA GLY A 262 -20.68 7.14 -7.43
C GLY A 262 -21.86 8.12 -7.44
N TYR A 263 -21.89 9.03 -6.47
CA TYR A 263 -22.90 10.11 -6.44
C TYR A 263 -22.63 11.17 -7.50
N PHE A 264 -21.37 11.58 -7.63
CA PHE A 264 -20.96 12.53 -8.65
C PHE A 264 -21.32 12.07 -10.06
N ASN A 265 -21.07 10.80 -10.39
CA ASN A 265 -21.39 10.24 -11.70
C ASN A 265 -22.89 10.15 -11.97
N ARG A 266 -23.70 9.81 -10.96
CA ARG A 266 -25.16 9.67 -11.09
C ARG A 266 -25.88 11.01 -11.13
N THR A 267 -25.27 12.07 -10.62
CA THR A 267 -25.87 13.41 -10.59
C THR A 267 -25.93 14.00 -11.98
N LYS A 268 -27.13 14.33 -12.45
CA LYS A 268 -27.36 15.06 -13.73
C LYS A 268 -27.27 16.58 -13.57
N ASN A 269 -27.36 17.10 -12.35
CA ASN A 269 -27.31 18.52 -12.06
C ASN A 269 -25.88 19.05 -12.17
N ILE A 270 -25.63 19.89 -13.17
CA ILE A 270 -24.32 20.50 -13.43
C ILE A 270 -23.89 21.41 -12.27
N GLY A 271 -24.81 22.16 -11.68
CA GLY A 271 -24.51 23.05 -10.54
C GLY A 271 -23.98 22.26 -9.33
N LEU A 272 -24.59 21.09 -9.04
CA LEU A 272 -24.13 20.22 -7.96
C LEU A 272 -22.79 19.60 -8.28
N LYS A 273 -22.52 19.24 -9.54
CA LYS A 273 -21.17 18.78 -9.94
C LYS A 273 -20.12 19.86 -9.76
N LEU A 274 -20.41 21.08 -10.20
CA LEU A 274 -19.50 22.20 -10.02
C LEU A 274 -19.25 22.49 -8.53
N PHE A 275 -20.27 22.39 -7.70
CA PHE A 275 -20.15 22.52 -6.24
C PHE A 275 -19.20 21.46 -5.64
N TYR A 276 -19.30 20.19 -6.04
CA TYR A 276 -18.37 19.15 -5.59
C TYR A 276 -16.94 19.40 -6.05
N VAL A 277 -16.75 19.85 -7.29
CA VAL A 277 -15.41 20.24 -7.80
C VAL A 277 -14.85 21.39 -6.99
N PHE A 278 -15.67 22.41 -6.71
CA PHE A 278 -15.27 23.59 -5.92
C PHE A 278 -14.86 23.19 -4.48
N LEU A 279 -15.64 22.33 -3.82
CA LEU A 279 -15.29 21.78 -2.50
C LEU A 279 -13.97 20.99 -2.56
N GLY A 280 -13.76 20.21 -3.61
CA GLY A 280 -12.51 19.48 -3.83
C GLY A 280 -11.30 20.41 -3.97
N ILE A 281 -11.45 21.52 -4.69
CA ILE A 281 -10.39 22.53 -4.85
C ILE A 281 -10.08 23.21 -3.51
N ILE A 282 -11.12 23.61 -2.75
CA ILE A 282 -10.91 24.22 -1.42
C ILE A 282 -10.18 23.25 -0.49
N ALA A 283 -10.63 22.00 -0.43
CA ALA A 283 -9.99 20.96 0.40
C ALA A 283 -8.53 20.73 -0.03
N PHE A 284 -8.27 20.71 -1.34
CA PHE A 284 -6.91 20.58 -1.87
C PHE A 284 -6.00 21.75 -1.45
N VAL A 285 -6.47 22.99 -1.60
CA VAL A 285 -5.69 24.18 -1.20
C VAL A 285 -5.43 24.18 0.31
N TYR A 286 -6.44 23.82 1.11
CA TYR A 286 -6.31 23.76 2.56
C TYR A 286 -5.30 22.71 3.01
N LEU A 287 -5.41 21.48 2.48
CA LEU A 287 -4.50 20.37 2.80
C LEU A 287 -3.08 20.66 2.30
N LYS A 288 -2.95 21.29 1.13
CA LYS A 288 -1.66 21.74 0.63
C LYS A 288 -0.99 22.71 1.61
N ASN A 289 -1.72 23.70 2.10
CA ASN A 289 -1.17 24.69 3.06
C ASN A 289 -0.73 24.02 4.36
N ILE A 290 -1.50 23.04 4.89
CA ILE A 290 -1.09 22.25 6.06
C ILE A 290 0.19 21.48 5.78
N THR A 291 0.27 20.82 4.63
CA THR A 291 1.45 20.02 4.27
C THR A 291 2.68 20.89 4.06
N ASP A 292 2.51 22.04 3.40
CA ASP A 292 3.61 22.97 3.16
C ASP A 292 4.11 23.59 4.48
N SER A 293 3.21 23.89 5.44
CA SER A 293 3.59 24.44 6.76
C SER A 293 4.30 23.40 7.66
N ALA A 294 3.95 22.13 7.57
CA ALA A 294 4.59 21.05 8.33
C ALA A 294 5.99 20.69 7.82
N ASN A 295 6.31 21.01 6.56
CA ASN A 295 7.56 20.62 5.89
C ASN A 295 8.59 21.78 5.76
N THR A 296 8.47 22.86 6.56
CA THR A 296 9.25 24.09 6.34
C THR A 296 10.72 24.01 6.74
N GLU A 297 11.19 22.96 7.39
CA GLU A 297 12.58 23.00 7.86
C GLU A 297 13.57 22.05 7.20
N ASP A 298 13.22 20.87 6.65
CA ASP A 298 14.28 19.96 6.20
C ASP A 298 14.07 19.14 4.92
N TYR A 299 12.89 19.09 4.33
CA TYR A 299 12.68 18.32 3.11
C TYR A 299 11.93 19.09 2.04
N ASN A 300 12.57 19.24 0.88
CA ASN A 300 11.99 19.72 -0.38
C ASN A 300 10.78 18.91 -0.90
N ALA A 301 10.01 18.30 -0.01
CA ALA A 301 8.82 17.51 -0.31
C ALA A 301 7.56 18.37 -0.54
N GLY A 302 7.68 19.69 -0.60
CA GLY A 302 6.56 20.58 -0.87
C GLY A 302 5.87 20.25 -2.18
N TYR A 303 4.54 20.26 -2.18
CA TYR A 303 3.74 20.18 -3.38
C TYR A 303 3.99 21.44 -4.22
N VAL A 304 4.29 21.24 -5.37
CA VAL A 304 4.69 21.90 -6.55
C VAL A 304 4.13 23.30 -6.79
N ASN A 305 4.98 24.20 -7.31
CA ASN A 305 4.60 25.49 -7.89
C ASN A 305 3.80 25.32 -9.22
N ALA A 306 3.18 26.38 -9.71
CA ALA A 306 2.32 26.35 -10.92
C ALA A 306 2.98 25.69 -12.14
N MET A 307 4.32 25.83 -12.30
CA MET A 307 5.08 25.22 -13.41
C MET A 307 5.06 23.69 -13.38
N SER A 308 4.94 23.09 -12.23
CA SER A 308 4.88 21.63 -12.12
C SER A 308 3.53 21.04 -12.51
N TYR A 309 2.44 21.82 -12.41
CA TYR A 309 1.14 21.40 -12.96
C TYR A 309 1.18 21.42 -14.49
N LEU A 310 1.85 22.38 -15.10
CA LEU A 310 2.07 22.42 -16.56
C LEU A 310 2.94 21.25 -17.02
N ALA A 311 3.91 20.83 -16.21
CA ALA A 311 4.78 19.70 -16.49
C ALA A 311 4.12 18.32 -16.19
N LEU A 312 2.91 18.29 -15.63
CA LEU A 312 2.25 17.04 -15.22
C LEU A 312 2.17 15.97 -16.30
N PRO A 313 1.82 16.24 -17.57
CA PRO A 313 1.82 15.23 -18.61
C PRO A 313 3.19 14.59 -18.81
N ILE A 314 4.24 15.40 -18.76
CA ILE A 314 5.64 14.92 -18.87
C ILE A 314 6.00 14.09 -17.64
N LYS A 315 5.65 14.55 -16.44
CA LYS A 315 5.87 13.81 -15.18
C LYS A 315 5.15 12.46 -15.15
N ILE A 316 3.93 12.37 -15.67
CA ILE A 316 3.20 11.10 -15.77
C ILE A 316 3.96 10.12 -16.67
N ILE A 317 4.39 10.56 -17.84
CA ILE A 317 5.15 9.71 -18.76
C ILE A 317 6.46 9.26 -18.10
N PHE A 318 7.25 10.18 -17.59
CA PHE A 318 8.53 9.84 -16.94
C PHE A 318 8.35 9.03 -15.66
N GLY A 319 7.35 9.32 -14.85
CA GLY A 319 7.06 8.55 -13.63
C GLY A 319 6.57 7.13 -13.92
N MET A 320 5.85 6.91 -15.02
CA MET A 320 5.39 5.58 -15.43
C MET A 320 6.49 4.77 -16.14
N ILE A 321 7.39 5.43 -16.85
CA ILE A 321 8.59 4.76 -17.41
C ILE A 321 9.57 4.43 -16.28
N GLY A 322 9.38 5.05 -15.11
CA GLY A 322 10.24 4.93 -13.94
C GLY A 322 11.45 5.84 -14.01
N PRO A 323 12.27 5.92 -12.95
CA PRO A 323 13.55 6.61 -13.00
C PRO A 323 14.57 5.86 -13.85
N PHE A 324 14.17 5.30 -14.97
CA PHE A 324 15.03 4.49 -15.85
C PHE A 324 15.92 3.55 -15.02
N PRO A 325 15.36 2.58 -14.28
CA PRO A 325 16.17 1.72 -13.42
C PRO A 325 17.34 1.09 -14.17
N TRP A 326 17.12 0.75 -15.47
CA TRP A 326 18.18 0.25 -16.35
C TRP A 326 19.26 1.27 -16.67
N VAL A 327 19.04 2.59 -16.59
CA VAL A 327 20.10 3.60 -16.76
C VAL A 327 21.04 3.61 -15.56
N GLN A 328 20.52 3.39 -14.37
CA GLN A 328 21.34 3.25 -13.16
C GLN A 328 22.20 1.96 -13.20
N PHE A 329 21.74 0.92 -13.91
CA PHE A 329 22.51 -0.31 -14.11
C PHE A 329 23.85 -0.07 -14.81
N PHE A 330 23.94 0.94 -15.66
CA PHE A 330 25.15 1.30 -16.43
C PHE A 330 25.98 2.39 -15.76
N LYS A 331 25.50 2.98 -14.67
CA LYS A 331 26.34 3.88 -13.86
C LYS A 331 27.05 3.03 -12.82
N SER A 332 28.38 3.17 -12.77
CA SER A 332 29.19 2.64 -11.66
C SER A 332 28.69 3.29 -10.36
N VAL A 333 27.87 2.58 -9.64
CA VAL A 333 27.28 3.06 -8.40
C VAL A 333 28.31 2.86 -7.31
N GLU A 334 28.61 3.90 -6.57
CA GLU A 334 29.26 3.77 -5.27
C GLU A 334 28.42 2.83 -4.42
N VAL A 335 29.03 1.74 -4.01
CA VAL A 335 28.45 0.47 -3.57
C VAL A 335 27.53 0.55 -2.35
N ASN A 336 27.36 1.71 -1.71
CA ASN A 336 26.95 1.79 -0.31
C ASN A 336 25.46 1.99 0.00
N VAL A 337 24.56 2.21 -0.99
CA VAL A 337 23.18 2.58 -0.64
C VAL A 337 22.12 1.93 -1.46
N ALA A 338 22.51 1.56 -2.59
CA ALA A 338 21.65 1.57 -3.75
C ALA A 338 20.99 0.22 -4.02
N TYR A 339 21.53 -0.90 -3.53
CA TYR A 339 21.12 -2.20 -4.05
C TYR A 339 19.70 -2.61 -3.66
N SER A 340 19.23 -2.38 -2.43
CA SER A 340 17.87 -2.79 -2.06
C SER A 340 16.81 -1.87 -2.64
N TRP A 341 17.02 -0.56 -2.56
CA TRP A 341 16.13 0.43 -3.17
C TRP A 341 16.17 0.32 -4.68
N GLN A 342 17.36 0.12 -5.24
CA GLN A 342 17.52 -0.08 -6.68
C GLN A 342 16.80 -1.34 -7.14
N LEU A 343 16.91 -2.46 -6.43
CA LEU A 343 16.19 -3.68 -6.81
C LEU A 343 14.68 -3.47 -6.79
N GLN A 344 14.14 -2.80 -5.77
CA GLN A 344 12.73 -2.44 -5.71
C GLN A 344 12.35 -1.50 -6.87
N ASP A 345 13.15 -0.47 -7.13
CA ASP A 345 12.94 0.46 -8.23
C ASP A 345 12.99 -0.24 -9.59
N TYR A 346 13.89 -1.23 -9.76
CA TYR A 346 13.95 -2.05 -10.97
C TYR A 346 12.70 -2.89 -11.16
N LEU A 347 12.26 -3.58 -10.10
CA LEU A 347 11.07 -4.40 -10.15
C LEU A 347 9.84 -3.55 -10.44
N MET A 348 9.69 -2.42 -9.74
CA MET A 348 8.58 -1.50 -9.95
C MET A 348 8.65 -0.80 -11.29
N GLY A 349 9.80 -0.28 -11.69
CA GLY A 349 9.98 0.39 -12.98
C GLY A 349 9.70 -0.55 -14.15
N THR A 350 10.14 -1.80 -14.07
CA THR A 350 9.83 -2.83 -15.08
C THR A 350 8.33 -3.12 -15.13
N PHE A 351 7.69 -3.25 -13.97
CA PHE A 351 6.25 -3.47 -13.88
C PHE A 351 5.45 -2.28 -14.44
N GLN A 352 5.81 -1.05 -14.03
CA GLN A 352 5.15 0.18 -14.49
C GLN A 352 5.30 0.36 -16.01
N PHE A 353 6.48 0.08 -16.55
CA PHE A 353 6.72 0.14 -17.98
C PHE A 353 5.90 -0.89 -18.75
N GLY A 354 5.84 -2.14 -18.26
CA GLY A 354 4.97 -3.18 -18.81
C GLY A 354 3.48 -2.80 -18.77
N TYR A 355 3.04 -2.19 -17.66
CA TYR A 355 1.69 -1.67 -17.49
C TYR A 355 1.38 -0.59 -18.54
N LEU A 356 2.29 0.38 -18.73
CA LEU A 356 2.13 1.44 -19.71
C LEU A 356 2.11 0.91 -21.15
N ILE A 357 3.04 0.03 -21.52
CA ILE A 357 3.07 -0.60 -22.85
C ILE A 357 1.77 -1.35 -23.13
N ALA A 358 1.27 -2.13 -22.16
CA ALA A 358 0.05 -2.89 -22.31
C ALA A 358 -1.18 -1.96 -22.50
N LEU A 359 -1.26 -0.86 -21.77
CA LEU A 359 -2.30 0.16 -21.97
C LEU A 359 -2.17 0.83 -23.33
N PHE A 360 -0.96 1.20 -23.74
CA PHE A 360 -0.72 1.84 -25.05
C PHE A 360 -1.08 0.89 -26.18
N HIS A 361 -0.66 -0.37 -26.11
CA HIS A 361 -1.02 -1.38 -27.10
C HIS A 361 -2.54 -1.55 -27.24
N ASN A 362 -3.26 -1.43 -26.13
CA ASN A 362 -4.72 -1.58 -26.09
C ASN A 362 -5.48 -0.23 -26.04
N TRP A 363 -4.84 0.90 -26.38
CA TRP A 363 -5.37 2.25 -26.14
C TRP A 363 -6.77 2.49 -26.73
N LYS A 364 -7.10 1.87 -27.89
CA LYS A 364 -8.43 1.96 -28.52
C LYS A 364 -9.53 1.27 -27.71
N SER A 365 -9.16 0.36 -26.82
CA SER A 365 -10.09 -0.39 -25.97
C SER A 365 -10.19 0.16 -24.56
N VAL A 366 -9.23 0.98 -24.17
CA VAL A 366 -9.18 1.58 -22.83
C VAL A 366 -10.36 2.51 -22.63
N SER A 367 -11.11 2.29 -21.57
CA SER A 367 -12.26 3.08 -21.19
C SER A 367 -12.18 3.50 -19.74
N PHE A 368 -12.31 4.81 -19.51
CA PHE A 368 -12.43 5.41 -18.19
C PHE A 368 -13.89 5.60 -17.76
N LYS A 369 -14.82 5.04 -18.52
CA LYS A 369 -16.24 5.05 -18.15
C LYS A 369 -16.49 4.05 -17.02
N ASN A 370 -17.32 4.46 -16.06
CA ASN A 370 -17.75 3.61 -14.93
C ASN A 370 -16.59 3.05 -14.08
N LEU A 371 -15.59 3.90 -13.80
CA LEU A 371 -14.56 3.57 -12.84
C LEU A 371 -15.19 3.31 -11.46
N ASP A 372 -14.73 2.26 -10.81
CA ASP A 372 -15.13 1.95 -9.43
C ASP A 372 -14.34 2.77 -8.41
N THR A 373 -14.79 2.78 -7.16
CA THR A 373 -14.18 3.50 -6.05
C THR A 373 -12.71 3.14 -5.87
N MET A 374 -12.37 1.86 -6.01
CA MET A 374 -11.02 1.34 -5.82
C MET A 374 -10.08 1.86 -6.90
N THR A 375 -10.49 1.80 -8.17
CA THR A 375 -9.69 2.28 -9.30
C THR A 375 -9.46 3.79 -9.24
N ILE A 376 -10.48 4.56 -8.83
CA ILE A 376 -10.35 6.02 -8.68
C ILE A 376 -9.41 6.38 -7.55
N LEU A 377 -9.51 5.68 -6.42
CA LEU A 377 -8.56 5.85 -5.33
C LEU A 377 -7.14 5.55 -5.80
N GLY A 378 -6.94 4.46 -6.53
CA GLY A 378 -5.63 4.11 -7.09
C GLY A 378 -5.07 5.19 -8.01
N PHE A 379 -5.85 5.69 -8.98
CA PHE A 379 -5.42 6.79 -9.85
C PHE A 379 -5.17 8.08 -9.08
N GLY A 380 -5.96 8.39 -8.04
CA GLY A 380 -5.75 9.54 -7.20
C GLY A 380 -4.42 9.47 -6.42
N ILE A 381 -4.11 8.33 -5.84
CA ILE A 381 -2.83 8.08 -5.15
C ILE A 381 -1.66 8.22 -6.14
N MET A 382 -1.75 7.61 -7.32
CA MET A 382 -0.74 7.78 -8.37
C MET A 382 -0.55 9.25 -8.75
N LEU A 383 -1.66 9.98 -8.94
CA LEU A 383 -1.62 11.40 -9.27
C LEU A 383 -0.91 12.22 -8.18
N SER A 384 -1.12 11.90 -6.91
CA SER A 384 -0.40 12.55 -5.81
C SER A 384 1.11 12.33 -5.90
N GLY A 385 1.54 11.14 -6.32
CA GLY A 385 2.94 10.82 -6.58
C GLY A 385 3.54 11.64 -7.72
N PHE A 386 2.82 11.83 -8.82
CA PHE A 386 3.27 12.67 -9.94
C PHE A 386 3.27 14.16 -9.60
N LEU A 387 2.36 14.59 -8.73
CA LEU A 387 2.28 15.98 -8.27
C LEU A 387 3.33 16.29 -7.21
N SER A 388 3.94 15.33 -6.56
CA SER A 388 5.00 15.58 -5.60
C SER A 388 6.23 16.19 -6.26
N LYS A 389 6.99 17.01 -5.52
CA LYS A 389 8.18 17.71 -6.04
C LYS A 389 9.24 16.72 -6.53
N GLN A 390 9.36 15.60 -5.87
CA GLN A 390 10.32 14.53 -6.15
C GLN A 390 9.60 13.31 -6.68
N MET A 391 8.82 13.28 -7.68
CA MET A 391 8.13 12.11 -8.25
C MET A 391 8.40 10.79 -7.47
N HIS A 392 7.65 10.57 -6.39
CA HIS A 392 7.95 9.49 -5.47
C HIS A 392 7.38 8.16 -6.03
N ILE A 393 8.26 7.24 -6.43
CA ILE A 393 7.87 5.93 -6.98
C ILE A 393 6.99 5.15 -6.00
N GLY A 394 7.27 5.26 -4.71
CA GLY A 394 6.44 4.66 -3.67
C GLY A 394 4.96 5.02 -3.83
N TYR A 395 4.61 6.29 -4.01
CA TYR A 395 3.20 6.71 -4.16
C TYR A 395 2.56 6.20 -5.44
N ILE A 396 3.34 6.17 -6.55
CA ILE A 396 2.85 5.62 -7.81
C ILE A 396 2.54 4.13 -7.61
N SER A 397 3.42 3.39 -6.95
CA SER A 397 3.25 1.96 -6.70
C SER A 397 2.08 1.67 -5.76
N GLU A 398 1.91 2.46 -4.69
CA GLU A 398 0.77 2.33 -3.78
C GLU A 398 -0.58 2.51 -4.50
N GLY A 399 -0.64 3.41 -5.48
CA GLY A 399 -1.83 3.61 -6.30
C GLY A 399 -2.06 2.50 -7.31
N LEU A 400 -1.00 2.02 -7.96
CA LEU A 400 -1.09 1.02 -9.02
C LEU A 400 -1.78 -0.27 -8.58
N ILE A 401 -1.53 -0.75 -7.37
CA ILE A 401 -2.13 -1.99 -6.87
C ILE A 401 -3.66 -1.96 -6.90
N PHE A 402 -4.27 -0.81 -6.61
CA PHE A 402 -5.72 -0.63 -6.66
C PHE A 402 -6.28 -0.53 -8.08
N THR A 403 -5.46 -0.22 -9.07
CA THR A 403 -5.88 -0.15 -10.48
C THR A 403 -5.81 -1.49 -11.21
N LEU A 404 -5.17 -2.51 -10.64
CA LEU A 404 -4.94 -3.80 -11.30
C LEU A 404 -6.22 -4.51 -11.81
N PRO A 405 -7.35 -4.54 -11.07
CA PRO A 405 -8.58 -5.15 -11.60
C PRO A 405 -9.10 -4.46 -12.86
N TRP A 406 -9.10 -3.12 -12.87
CA TRP A 406 -9.44 -2.33 -14.05
C TRP A 406 -8.45 -2.57 -15.19
N PHE A 407 -7.15 -2.55 -14.91
CA PHE A 407 -6.09 -2.75 -15.89
C PHE A 407 -6.24 -4.10 -16.63
N PHE A 408 -6.32 -5.20 -15.89
CA PHE A 408 -6.44 -6.54 -16.51
C PHE A 408 -7.75 -6.72 -17.29
N TYR A 409 -8.82 -6.04 -16.85
CA TYR A 409 -10.06 -5.99 -17.62
C TYR A 409 -9.85 -5.28 -18.97
N GLN A 410 -9.23 -4.09 -18.97
CA GLN A 410 -9.01 -3.28 -20.18
C GLN A 410 -8.11 -3.99 -21.21
N VAL A 411 -7.00 -4.52 -20.74
CA VAL A 411 -6.04 -5.25 -21.60
C VAL A 411 -6.71 -6.43 -22.26
N ARG A 412 -7.50 -7.20 -21.54
CA ARG A 412 -8.22 -8.35 -22.12
C ARG A 412 -9.27 -7.95 -23.16
N VAL A 413 -10.05 -6.93 -22.89
CA VAL A 413 -11.04 -6.42 -23.86
C VAL A 413 -10.34 -6.01 -25.15
N GLY A 414 -9.15 -5.41 -25.07
CA GLY A 414 -8.31 -5.08 -26.20
C GLY A 414 -7.89 -6.31 -27.00
N TYR A 415 -7.32 -7.30 -26.34
CA TYR A 415 -6.91 -8.55 -26.99
C TYR A 415 -8.09 -9.29 -27.62
N ALA A 416 -9.23 -9.41 -26.95
CA ALA A 416 -10.40 -10.06 -27.48
C ALA A 416 -10.93 -9.38 -28.76
N ARG A 417 -10.86 -8.06 -28.85
CA ARG A 417 -11.20 -7.31 -30.08
C ARG A 417 -10.21 -7.57 -31.20
N TYR A 418 -8.91 -7.59 -30.87
CA TYR A 418 -7.85 -7.85 -31.84
C TYR A 418 -7.99 -9.24 -32.49
N PHE A 419 -8.20 -10.28 -31.69
CA PHE A 419 -8.40 -11.63 -32.16
C PHE A 419 -9.68 -11.78 -33.00
N LYS A 420 -10.78 -11.11 -32.63
CA LYS A 420 -12.00 -11.12 -33.48
C LYS A 420 -11.79 -10.46 -34.84
N LEU A 421 -11.02 -9.39 -34.91
CA LEU A 421 -10.66 -8.73 -36.15
C LEU A 421 -9.73 -9.60 -37.02
N SER A 422 -8.81 -10.36 -36.41
CA SER A 422 -7.91 -11.26 -37.14
C SER A 422 -8.58 -12.54 -37.64
N LEU A 423 -9.71 -12.94 -37.04
CA LEU A 423 -10.51 -14.09 -37.49
C LEU A 423 -11.61 -13.72 -38.49
N SER A 424 -11.83 -12.42 -38.75
CA SER A 424 -12.80 -11.91 -39.73
C SER A 424 -12.16 -11.47 -41.04
N ILE A 425 -10.85 -11.68 -41.20
CA ILE A 425 -10.08 -11.56 -42.42
C ILE A 425 -9.79 -12.95 -42.95
#